data_5311410220cec547ebd3e1254e6cfaf3
#
_entry.id   5311410220cec547ebd3e1254e6cfaf3
#
_cell.length_a   1.000
_cell.length_b   1.000
_cell.length_c   1.000
_cell.angle_alpha   90.00
_cell.angle_beta   90.00
_cell.angle_gamma   90.00
#
_symmetry.space_group_name_H-M   'P 1'
#
loop_
_entity.id
_entity.type
_entity.pdbx_description
1 polymer ?
#
loop_
_entity_poly.entity_id
_entity_poly.type
_entity_poly.pdbx_seq_one_letter_code
_entity_poly.pdbx_strand_id
1 'polypeptide(L)'
;RLYGVVFGVAAQIVDEGVCSIEDVDRGAKVGLRWARGPFELMNRVGVKASFEMAQEYLALCRDDQGESNWKIPQFFTDQASNDSAWDFSYVDTSINEGVATITINRPEAMNALNETVIEQLGDAIAAVNSDDSVHTMVLDGAGKAFVAGADVKFFVDKIRSDSIDDIVEFTTNGHRVLNSIENSAKTTIALTTGLALGGGLELALCCDYRIGTRRTQFRFPETSIGIYPGLGGSQRPARISGIP
;
A
#
# COMPACT_ATOMS: atom_id res chain seq x y z
N ARG A 1 26.87 4.41 -11.69
CA ARG A 1 27.57 3.32 -10.98
C ARG A 1 26.93 3.01 -9.62
N LEU A 2 26.72 3.99 -8.74
CA LEU A 2 26.10 3.76 -7.41
C LEU A 2 24.72 3.12 -7.53
N TYR A 3 23.86 3.61 -8.41
CA TYR A 3 22.55 3.01 -8.64
C TYR A 3 22.63 1.57 -9.16
N GLY A 4 23.58 1.26 -10.03
CA GLY A 4 23.76 -0.11 -10.51
C GLY A 4 24.02 -1.13 -9.40
N VAL A 5 24.86 -0.77 -8.40
CA VAL A 5 25.06 -1.59 -7.18
C VAL A 5 23.75 -1.75 -6.44
N VAL A 6 23.07 -0.65 -6.15
CA VAL A 6 21.84 -0.65 -5.34
C VAL A 6 20.76 -1.52 -5.99
N PHE A 7 20.56 -1.35 -7.29
CA PHE A 7 19.51 -2.08 -8.02
C PHE A 7 19.83 -3.58 -8.11
N GLY A 8 21.09 -3.92 -8.42
CA GLY A 8 21.49 -5.30 -8.52
C GLY A 8 21.44 -6.05 -7.19
N VAL A 9 21.95 -5.43 -6.12
CA VAL A 9 21.90 -6.02 -4.77
C VAL A 9 20.46 -6.14 -4.27
N ALA A 10 19.62 -5.12 -4.48
CA ALA A 10 18.21 -5.17 -4.11
C ALA A 10 17.49 -6.33 -4.82
N ALA A 11 17.72 -6.49 -6.13
CA ALA A 11 17.14 -7.60 -6.88
C ALA A 11 17.66 -8.96 -6.37
N GLN A 12 18.94 -9.09 -6.05
CA GLN A 12 19.51 -10.33 -5.52
C GLN A 12 18.90 -10.73 -4.18
N ILE A 13 18.68 -9.77 -3.26
CA ILE A 13 18.03 -10.02 -1.96
C ILE A 13 16.64 -10.66 -2.15
N VAL A 14 15.87 -10.17 -3.13
CA VAL A 14 14.56 -10.72 -3.46
C VAL A 14 14.66 -12.10 -4.10
N ASP A 15 15.59 -12.29 -5.05
CA ASP A 15 15.81 -13.56 -5.75
C ASP A 15 16.22 -14.69 -4.79
N GLU A 16 17.02 -14.37 -3.79
CA GLU A 16 17.43 -15.29 -2.73
C GLU A 16 16.30 -15.58 -1.71
N GLY A 17 15.13 -14.99 -1.88
CA GLY A 17 13.96 -15.20 -1.00
C GLY A 17 14.14 -14.65 0.40
N VAL A 18 15.06 -13.68 0.60
CA VAL A 18 15.29 -13.06 1.91
C VAL A 18 14.07 -12.22 2.33
N CYS A 19 13.50 -11.46 1.39
CA CYS A 19 12.29 -10.67 1.60
C CYS A 19 11.67 -10.22 0.26
N SER A 20 10.48 -9.62 0.32
CA SER A 20 9.79 -9.09 -0.87
C SER A 20 10.36 -7.74 -1.34
N ILE A 21 9.91 -7.27 -2.52
CA ILE A 21 10.29 -5.95 -3.04
C ILE A 21 9.82 -4.82 -2.10
N GLU A 22 8.64 -4.98 -1.50
CA GLU A 22 8.08 -4.03 -0.53
C GLU A 22 8.95 -3.95 0.72
N ASP A 23 9.46 -5.09 1.20
CA ASP A 23 10.29 -5.15 2.40
C ASP A 23 11.69 -4.58 2.17
N VAL A 24 12.28 -4.79 0.98
CA VAL A 24 13.52 -4.12 0.58
C VAL A 24 13.33 -2.60 0.60
N ASP A 25 12.27 -2.11 -0.03
CA ASP A 25 11.98 -0.69 -0.09
C ASP A 25 11.66 -0.10 1.29
N ARG A 26 10.90 -0.83 2.11
CA ARG A 26 10.63 -0.48 3.51
C ARG A 26 11.92 -0.41 4.33
N GLY A 27 12.79 -1.41 4.19
CA GLY A 27 14.09 -1.45 4.86
C GLY A 27 14.95 -0.24 4.51
N ALA A 28 14.99 0.14 3.24
CA ALA A 28 15.71 1.33 2.79
C ALA A 28 15.10 2.64 3.35
N LYS A 29 13.78 2.79 3.30
CA LYS A 29 13.08 4.00 3.79
C LYS A 29 13.16 4.14 5.30
N VAL A 30 12.91 3.07 6.06
CA VAL A 30 12.85 3.11 7.52
C VAL A 30 14.24 2.96 8.14
N GLY A 31 15.02 1.99 7.68
CA GLY A 31 16.34 1.67 8.25
C GLY A 31 17.43 2.66 7.82
N LEU A 32 17.47 2.99 6.53
CA LEU A 32 18.50 3.86 5.96
C LEU A 32 18.02 5.31 5.78
N ARG A 33 16.76 5.61 6.06
CA ARG A 33 16.12 6.93 5.88
C ARG A 33 16.19 7.46 4.45
N TRP A 34 16.12 6.57 3.48
CA TRP A 34 16.05 6.96 2.08
C TRP A 34 14.68 7.57 1.77
N ALA A 35 14.67 8.54 0.88
CA ALA A 35 13.41 9.17 0.43
C ALA A 35 12.55 8.21 -0.42
N ARG A 36 13.19 7.24 -1.07
CA ARG A 36 12.56 6.20 -1.89
C ARG A 36 13.33 4.90 -1.71
N GLY A 37 12.63 3.77 -1.78
CA GLY A 37 13.26 2.46 -1.84
C GLY A 37 13.88 2.16 -3.19
N PRO A 38 14.72 1.12 -3.30
CA PRO A 38 15.37 0.71 -4.54
C PRO A 38 14.38 0.43 -5.69
N PHE A 39 13.29 -0.28 -5.45
CA PHE A 39 12.31 -0.63 -6.47
C PHE A 39 11.42 0.56 -6.86
N GLU A 40 11.01 1.41 -5.91
CA GLU A 40 10.39 2.71 -6.23
C GLU A 40 11.31 3.59 -7.08
N LEU A 41 12.62 3.54 -6.81
CA LEU A 41 13.60 4.31 -7.57
C LEU A 41 13.80 3.74 -8.97
N MET A 42 13.81 2.40 -9.15
CA MET A 42 13.81 1.75 -10.45
C MET A 42 12.59 2.16 -11.29
N ASN A 43 11.39 2.18 -10.68
CA ASN A 43 10.17 2.63 -11.36
C ASN A 43 10.29 4.09 -11.84
N ARG A 44 10.92 4.94 -11.05
CA ARG A 44 11.11 6.35 -11.42
C ARG A 44 12.14 6.56 -12.51
N VAL A 45 13.22 5.79 -12.50
CA VAL A 45 14.32 5.87 -13.48
C VAL A 45 13.95 5.19 -14.80
N GLY A 46 13.05 4.22 -14.72
CA GLY A 46 12.73 3.22 -15.74
C GLY A 46 13.42 1.90 -15.44
N VAL A 47 12.66 0.81 -15.44
CA VAL A 47 13.17 -0.52 -15.06
C VAL A 47 14.25 -0.99 -16.02
N LYS A 48 14.07 -0.77 -17.34
CA LYS A 48 15.07 -1.10 -18.35
C LYS A 48 16.38 -0.31 -18.15
N ALA A 49 16.29 1.00 -17.92
CA ALA A 49 17.48 1.82 -17.65
C ALA A 49 18.17 1.40 -16.35
N SER A 50 17.41 1.01 -15.34
CA SER A 50 17.93 0.51 -14.07
C SER A 50 18.68 -0.83 -14.24
N PHE A 51 18.15 -1.70 -15.08
CA PHE A 51 18.79 -2.96 -15.46
C PHE A 51 20.10 -2.72 -16.20
N GLU A 52 20.13 -1.80 -17.17
CA GLU A 52 21.36 -1.42 -17.90
C GLU A 52 22.43 -0.90 -16.94
N MET A 53 22.05 -0.05 -15.96
CA MET A 53 22.98 0.40 -14.91
C MET A 53 23.52 -0.75 -14.05
N ALA A 54 22.70 -1.76 -13.75
CA ALA A 54 23.13 -2.95 -13.01
C ALA A 54 24.08 -3.81 -13.85
N GLN A 55 23.82 -3.96 -15.15
CA GLN A 55 24.72 -4.66 -16.09
C GLN A 55 26.08 -3.97 -16.20
N GLU A 56 26.11 -2.65 -16.35
CA GLU A 56 27.35 -1.87 -16.39
C GLU A 56 28.18 -2.09 -15.10
N TYR A 57 27.51 -2.13 -13.94
CA TYR A 57 28.20 -2.41 -12.69
C TYR A 57 28.72 -3.82 -12.62
N LEU A 58 27.93 -4.80 -13.04
CA LEU A 58 28.33 -6.22 -13.08
C LEU A 58 29.59 -6.41 -13.95
N ALA A 59 29.68 -5.69 -15.09
CA ALA A 59 30.85 -5.75 -15.96
C ALA A 59 32.13 -5.25 -15.28
N LEU A 60 32.03 -4.36 -14.30
CA LEU A 60 33.15 -3.88 -13.49
C LEU A 60 33.55 -4.84 -12.36
N CYS A 61 32.67 -5.78 -11.98
CA CYS A 61 32.88 -6.74 -10.91
C CYS A 61 33.47 -8.08 -11.43
N ARG A 62 33.84 -8.17 -12.69
CA ARG A 62 34.47 -9.35 -13.27
C ARG A 62 35.94 -9.40 -12.90
N ASP A 63 36.43 -10.63 -12.61
CA ASP A 63 37.85 -10.92 -12.41
C ASP A 63 38.63 -10.90 -13.74
N ASP A 64 39.92 -11.16 -13.67
CA ASP A 64 40.80 -11.24 -14.83
C ASP A 64 40.45 -12.38 -15.81
N GLN A 65 39.60 -13.33 -15.38
CA GLN A 65 39.09 -14.43 -16.20
C GLN A 65 37.73 -14.13 -16.80
N GLY A 66 37.15 -12.93 -16.47
CA GLY A 66 35.84 -12.49 -16.94
C GLY A 66 34.66 -13.06 -16.13
N GLU A 67 34.96 -13.74 -15.02
CA GLU A 67 33.93 -14.29 -14.14
C GLU A 67 33.53 -13.31 -13.02
N SER A 68 32.29 -13.38 -12.57
CA SER A 68 31.78 -12.64 -11.43
C SER A 68 30.96 -13.57 -10.54
N ASN A 69 31.20 -13.48 -9.23
CA ASN A 69 30.36 -14.15 -8.24
C ASN A 69 28.97 -13.49 -8.10
N TRP A 70 28.77 -12.34 -8.74
CA TRP A 70 27.53 -11.62 -8.72
C TRP A 70 26.78 -11.80 -10.04
N LYS A 71 25.46 -12.03 -9.97
CA LYS A 71 24.60 -12.23 -11.14
C LYS A 71 23.37 -11.35 -11.01
N ILE A 72 22.88 -10.83 -12.13
CA ILE A 72 21.58 -10.18 -12.17
C ILE A 72 20.51 -11.28 -12.22
N PRO A 73 19.53 -11.26 -11.31
CA PRO A 73 18.46 -12.24 -11.27
C PRO A 73 17.61 -12.25 -12.55
N GLN A 74 17.07 -13.44 -12.88
CA GLN A 74 16.26 -13.62 -14.08
C GLN A 74 14.98 -12.78 -14.05
N PHE A 75 14.31 -12.68 -12.89
CA PHE A 75 13.09 -11.87 -12.78
C PHE A 75 13.33 -10.37 -13.07
N PHE A 76 14.52 -9.85 -12.76
CA PHE A 76 14.89 -8.48 -13.13
C PHE A 76 15.11 -8.36 -14.65
N THR A 77 15.73 -9.37 -15.26
CA THR A 77 15.90 -9.44 -16.72
C THR A 77 14.56 -9.48 -17.45
N ASP A 78 13.62 -10.29 -16.95
CA ASP A 78 12.28 -10.42 -17.51
C ASP A 78 11.49 -9.12 -17.39
N GLN A 79 11.53 -8.47 -16.22
CA GLN A 79 10.88 -7.19 -15.99
C GLN A 79 11.43 -6.09 -16.89
N ALA A 80 12.76 -6.03 -17.03
CA ALA A 80 13.42 -5.06 -17.91
C ALA A 80 13.12 -5.30 -19.40
N SER A 81 12.96 -6.56 -19.81
CA SER A 81 12.62 -6.94 -21.18
C SER A 81 11.20 -6.50 -21.57
N ASN A 82 10.28 -6.51 -20.60
CA ASN A 82 8.91 -6.05 -20.77
C ASN A 82 8.78 -4.53 -20.59
N ASP A 83 9.84 -3.87 -20.10
CA ASP A 83 9.89 -2.44 -19.75
C ASP A 83 8.71 -2.00 -18.87
N SER A 84 8.27 -2.90 -17.98
CA SER A 84 7.17 -2.66 -17.08
C SER A 84 7.65 -2.23 -15.70
N ALA A 85 6.86 -1.41 -15.01
CA ALA A 85 7.13 -1.02 -13.64
C ALA A 85 7.01 -2.21 -12.68
N TRP A 86 7.67 -2.12 -11.52
CA TRP A 86 7.44 -3.04 -10.42
C TRP A 86 6.10 -2.74 -9.77
N ASP A 87 5.26 -3.75 -9.63
CA ASP A 87 3.99 -3.65 -8.92
C ASP A 87 4.20 -3.97 -7.44
N PHE A 88 3.67 -3.10 -6.58
CA PHE A 88 3.74 -3.27 -5.13
C PHE A 88 2.42 -3.83 -4.60
N SER A 89 2.51 -4.82 -3.71
CA SER A 89 1.36 -5.35 -2.99
C SER A 89 1.29 -4.73 -1.59
N TYR A 90 0.19 -4.02 -1.33
CA TYR A 90 -0.06 -3.37 -0.05
C TYR A 90 -1.27 -3.93 0.69
N VAL A 91 -1.94 -4.93 0.12
CA VAL A 91 -3.12 -5.56 0.73
C VAL A 91 -2.96 -7.07 0.70
N ASP A 92 -2.87 -7.64 1.88
CA ASP A 92 -2.78 -9.09 2.09
C ASP A 92 -4.15 -9.64 2.47
N THR A 93 -4.51 -10.81 1.95
CA THR A 93 -5.75 -11.51 2.33
C THR A 93 -5.43 -12.92 2.79
N SER A 94 -5.95 -13.29 3.94
CA SER A 94 -5.89 -14.66 4.46
C SER A 94 -7.28 -15.13 4.88
N ILE A 95 -7.59 -16.40 4.64
CA ILE A 95 -8.87 -17.00 5.01
C ILE A 95 -8.58 -18.19 5.92
N ASN A 96 -9.22 -18.18 7.09
CA ASN A 96 -9.16 -19.28 8.04
C ASN A 96 -10.54 -19.52 8.66
N GLU A 97 -11.03 -20.74 8.58
CA GLU A 97 -12.31 -21.18 9.20
C GLU A 97 -13.50 -20.24 8.86
N GLY A 98 -13.57 -19.76 7.60
CA GLY A 98 -14.65 -18.89 7.14
C GLY A 98 -14.52 -17.42 7.55
N VAL A 99 -13.39 -17.05 8.13
CA VAL A 99 -13.02 -15.65 8.45
C VAL A 99 -11.94 -15.21 7.47
N ALA A 100 -12.24 -14.20 6.65
CA ALA A 100 -11.27 -13.53 5.82
C ALA A 100 -10.68 -12.34 6.57
N THR A 101 -9.36 -12.27 6.66
CA THR A 101 -8.65 -11.10 7.17
C THR A 101 -7.97 -10.40 6.01
N ILE A 102 -8.36 -9.14 5.76
CA ILE A 102 -7.76 -8.24 4.78
C ILE A 102 -6.90 -7.25 5.54
N THR A 103 -5.59 -7.30 5.33
CA THR A 103 -4.62 -6.48 6.05
C THR A 103 -4.01 -5.46 5.10
N ILE A 104 -4.15 -4.17 5.41
CA ILE A 104 -3.41 -3.11 4.71
C ILE A 104 -1.99 -3.10 5.27
N ASN A 105 -1.00 -3.40 4.43
CA ASN A 105 0.40 -3.64 4.79
C ASN A 105 1.33 -2.60 4.14
N ARG A 106 1.18 -1.34 4.56
CA ARG A 106 2.04 -0.20 4.18
C ARG A 106 2.49 0.58 5.43
N PRO A 107 3.09 -0.09 6.44
CA PRO A 107 3.36 0.50 7.75
C PRO A 107 4.35 1.67 7.73
N GLU A 108 5.23 1.76 6.74
CA GLU A 108 6.15 2.88 6.52
C GLU A 108 5.42 4.20 6.19
N ALA A 109 4.20 4.12 5.65
CA ALA A 109 3.29 5.24 5.43
C ALA A 109 2.08 5.21 6.39
N MET A 110 2.19 4.48 7.51
CA MET A 110 1.10 4.27 8.48
C MET A 110 -0.21 3.80 7.82
N ASN A 111 -0.11 2.97 6.80
CA ASN A 111 -1.22 2.41 6.01
C ASN A 111 -2.11 3.47 5.35
N ALA A 112 -1.56 4.65 5.03
CA ALA A 112 -2.31 5.71 4.37
C ALA A 112 -2.84 5.26 3.00
N LEU A 113 -4.08 5.64 2.69
CA LEU A 113 -4.78 5.28 1.47
C LEU A 113 -4.24 6.09 0.28
N ASN A 114 -3.78 5.39 -0.74
CA ASN A 114 -3.47 5.93 -2.07
C ASN A 114 -4.25 5.14 -3.13
N GLU A 115 -4.05 5.46 -4.41
CA GLU A 115 -4.74 4.80 -5.54
C GLU A 115 -4.56 3.28 -5.49
N THR A 116 -3.32 2.80 -5.36
CA THR A 116 -2.99 1.37 -5.34
C THR A 116 -3.64 0.64 -4.16
N VAL A 117 -3.62 1.24 -2.96
CA VAL A 117 -4.26 0.64 -1.77
C VAL A 117 -5.78 0.55 -1.95
N ILE A 118 -6.43 1.60 -2.49
CA ILE A 118 -7.88 1.61 -2.74
C ILE A 118 -8.26 0.56 -3.78
N GLU A 119 -7.48 0.42 -4.87
CA GLU A 119 -7.70 -0.58 -5.89
C GLU A 119 -7.58 -2.00 -5.34
N GLN A 120 -6.43 -2.32 -4.71
CA GLN A 120 -6.18 -3.63 -4.13
C GLN A 120 -7.17 -3.98 -3.01
N LEU A 121 -7.57 -3.01 -2.19
CA LEU A 121 -8.59 -3.20 -1.18
C LEU A 121 -9.95 -3.51 -1.82
N GLY A 122 -10.30 -2.85 -2.91
CA GLY A 122 -11.50 -3.11 -3.68
C GLY A 122 -11.54 -4.53 -4.23
N ASP A 123 -10.44 -5.00 -4.81
CA ASP A 123 -10.29 -6.35 -5.36
C ASP A 123 -10.38 -7.42 -4.27
N ALA A 124 -9.68 -7.19 -3.13
CA ALA A 124 -9.73 -8.10 -1.99
C ALA A 124 -11.15 -8.23 -1.42
N ILE A 125 -11.86 -7.12 -1.25
CA ILE A 125 -13.25 -7.11 -0.77
C ILE A 125 -14.18 -7.80 -1.76
N ALA A 126 -14.01 -7.57 -3.07
CA ALA A 126 -14.82 -8.23 -4.10
C ALA A 126 -14.60 -9.76 -4.09
N ALA A 127 -13.35 -10.21 -3.97
CA ALA A 127 -13.01 -11.62 -3.86
C ALA A 127 -13.65 -12.26 -2.61
N VAL A 128 -13.52 -11.61 -1.46
CA VAL A 128 -14.11 -12.10 -0.20
C VAL A 128 -15.65 -12.10 -0.26
N ASN A 129 -16.26 -11.09 -0.84
CA ASN A 129 -17.72 -11.03 -0.98
C ASN A 129 -18.27 -12.15 -1.89
N SER A 130 -17.51 -12.59 -2.89
CA SER A 130 -17.88 -13.66 -3.82
C SER A 130 -17.57 -15.08 -3.31
N ASP A 131 -16.84 -15.22 -2.21
CA ASP A 131 -16.48 -16.51 -1.62
C ASP A 131 -17.57 -16.98 -0.65
N ASP A 132 -18.34 -17.99 -1.03
CA ASP A 132 -19.41 -18.56 -0.19
C ASP A 132 -18.90 -19.26 1.07
N SER A 133 -17.63 -19.63 1.14
CA SER A 133 -17.03 -20.23 2.32
C SER A 133 -16.75 -19.20 3.43
N VAL A 134 -16.74 -17.91 3.09
CA VAL A 134 -16.49 -16.80 4.03
C VAL A 134 -17.80 -16.27 4.59
N HIS A 135 -17.89 -16.11 5.88
CA HIS A 135 -19.03 -15.47 6.58
C HIS A 135 -18.66 -14.19 7.32
N THR A 136 -17.37 -13.95 7.56
CA THR A 136 -16.86 -12.77 8.29
C THR A 136 -15.65 -12.19 7.58
N MET A 137 -15.66 -10.86 7.40
CA MET A 137 -14.55 -10.07 6.85
C MET A 137 -13.96 -9.21 7.96
N VAL A 138 -12.68 -9.36 8.21
CA VAL A 138 -11.93 -8.52 9.16
C VAL A 138 -11.01 -7.60 8.37
N LEU A 139 -11.10 -6.30 8.61
CA LEU A 139 -10.17 -5.31 8.09
C LEU A 139 -9.15 -4.95 9.16
N ASP A 140 -7.87 -5.05 8.84
CA ASP A 140 -6.76 -4.78 9.76
C ASP A 140 -5.69 -3.90 9.09
N GLY A 141 -4.80 -3.36 9.88
CA GLY A 141 -3.64 -2.60 9.43
C GLY A 141 -2.35 -3.11 10.06
N ALA A 142 -1.35 -3.40 9.23
CA ALA A 142 -0.05 -3.84 9.71
C ALA A 142 0.67 -2.76 10.52
N GLY A 143 1.32 -3.14 11.61
CA GLY A 143 2.20 -2.27 12.39
C GLY A 143 1.47 -1.43 13.45
N LYS A 144 1.72 -0.11 13.46
CA LYS A 144 1.31 0.80 14.56
C LYS A 144 0.01 1.55 14.31
N ALA A 145 -0.51 1.49 13.11
CA ALA A 145 -1.73 2.18 12.72
C ALA A 145 -2.67 1.21 12.02
N PHE A 146 -3.96 1.35 12.25
CA PHE A 146 -4.96 0.75 11.38
C PHE A 146 -4.83 1.42 10.00
N VAL A 147 -5.27 2.66 9.86
CA VAL A 147 -5.07 3.50 8.66
C VAL A 147 -5.00 4.96 9.09
N ALA A 148 -3.92 5.65 8.80
CA ALA A 148 -3.72 7.05 9.20
C ALA A 148 -4.13 8.04 8.11
N GLY A 149 -5.30 7.85 7.53
CA GLY A 149 -5.89 8.77 6.56
C GLY A 149 -5.53 8.46 5.12
N ALA A 150 -5.81 9.41 4.24
CA ALA A 150 -5.35 9.38 2.86
C ALA A 150 -3.90 9.89 2.75
N ASP A 151 -3.18 9.46 1.72
CA ASP A 151 -1.81 9.89 1.48
C ASP A 151 -1.80 11.36 1.01
N VAL A 152 -1.54 12.26 1.95
CA VAL A 152 -1.51 13.72 1.69
C VAL A 152 -0.55 14.08 0.57
N LYS A 153 0.54 13.31 0.41
CA LYS A 153 1.52 13.54 -0.65
C LYS A 153 0.91 13.32 -2.03
N PHE A 154 0.07 12.29 -2.18
CA PHE A 154 -0.70 12.06 -3.39
C PHE A 154 -1.50 13.31 -3.79
N PHE A 155 -2.29 13.87 -2.87
CA PHE A 155 -3.09 15.07 -3.15
C PHE A 155 -2.23 16.28 -3.51
N VAL A 156 -1.13 16.51 -2.79
CA VAL A 156 -0.23 17.63 -3.08
C VAL A 156 0.41 17.49 -4.46
N ASP A 157 0.84 16.29 -4.84
CA ASP A 157 1.46 16.04 -6.14
C ASP A 157 0.44 16.21 -7.28
N LYS A 158 -0.80 15.73 -7.12
CA LYS A 158 -1.88 15.89 -8.12
C LYS A 158 -2.34 17.34 -8.28
N ILE A 159 -2.45 18.10 -7.18
CA ILE A 159 -2.76 19.53 -7.24
C ILE A 159 -1.65 20.31 -7.96
N ARG A 160 -0.37 20.00 -7.69
CA ARG A 160 0.77 20.66 -8.34
C ARG A 160 0.89 20.36 -9.82
N SER A 161 0.46 19.19 -10.27
CA SER A 161 0.43 18.78 -11.67
C SER A 161 -0.85 19.15 -12.40
N ASP A 162 -1.77 19.87 -11.73
CA ASP A 162 -3.10 20.24 -12.27
C ASP A 162 -3.94 19.01 -12.67
N SER A 163 -3.75 17.90 -11.97
CA SER A 163 -4.45 16.62 -12.22
C SER A 163 -5.60 16.44 -11.23
N ILE A 164 -6.54 17.39 -11.20
CA ILE A 164 -7.67 17.36 -10.27
C ILE A 164 -8.62 16.18 -10.54
N ASP A 165 -8.75 15.77 -11.81
CA ASP A 165 -9.58 14.62 -12.20
C ASP A 165 -9.12 13.33 -11.53
N ASP A 166 -7.82 13.15 -11.31
CA ASP A 166 -7.28 11.98 -10.60
C ASP A 166 -7.74 11.97 -9.13
N ILE A 167 -7.86 13.13 -8.50
CA ILE A 167 -8.40 13.25 -7.13
C ILE A 167 -9.89 12.89 -7.09
N VAL A 168 -10.64 13.31 -8.10
CA VAL A 168 -12.06 12.95 -8.24
C VAL A 168 -12.22 11.46 -8.45
N GLU A 169 -11.38 10.86 -9.28
CA GLU A 169 -11.37 9.42 -9.53
C GLU A 169 -11.02 8.64 -8.26
N PHE A 170 -9.95 9.02 -7.56
CA PHE A 170 -9.57 8.43 -6.28
C PHE A 170 -10.73 8.47 -5.27
N THR A 171 -11.39 9.62 -5.15
CA THR A 171 -12.52 9.79 -4.23
C THR A 171 -13.71 8.93 -4.63
N THR A 172 -14.03 8.89 -5.91
CA THR A 172 -15.12 8.06 -6.47
C THR A 172 -14.87 6.57 -6.25
N ASN A 173 -13.65 6.09 -6.54
CA ASN A 173 -13.23 4.72 -6.29
C ASN A 173 -13.25 4.41 -4.79
N GLY A 174 -12.75 5.32 -3.95
CA GLY A 174 -12.81 5.18 -2.51
C GLY A 174 -14.24 5.00 -2.00
N HIS A 175 -15.18 5.84 -2.45
CA HIS A 175 -16.59 5.65 -2.11
C HIS A 175 -17.15 4.30 -2.56
N ARG A 176 -16.82 3.84 -3.77
CA ARG A 176 -17.26 2.54 -4.27
C ARG A 176 -16.76 1.40 -3.37
N VAL A 177 -15.48 1.43 -2.99
CA VAL A 177 -14.88 0.42 -2.11
C VAL A 177 -15.50 0.45 -0.71
N LEU A 178 -15.64 1.63 -0.12
CA LEU A 178 -16.25 1.76 1.20
C LEU A 178 -17.72 1.30 1.21
N ASN A 179 -18.47 1.63 0.17
CA ASN A 179 -19.87 1.18 0.02
C ASN A 179 -19.95 -0.34 -0.19
N SER A 180 -18.97 -0.99 -0.81
CA SER A 180 -18.96 -2.45 -0.96
C SER A 180 -18.74 -3.18 0.37
N ILE A 181 -18.08 -2.54 1.35
CA ILE A 181 -17.99 -3.04 2.72
C ILE A 181 -19.33 -2.88 3.43
N GLU A 182 -19.91 -1.66 3.39
CA GLU A 182 -21.16 -1.32 4.07
C GLU A 182 -22.36 -2.15 3.55
N ASN A 183 -22.34 -2.56 2.27
CA ASN A 183 -23.36 -3.39 1.66
C ASN A 183 -22.98 -4.88 1.56
N SER A 184 -21.92 -5.30 2.23
CA SER A 184 -21.51 -6.71 2.25
C SER A 184 -22.58 -7.58 2.93
N ALA A 185 -22.82 -8.77 2.39
CA ALA A 185 -23.63 -9.80 3.07
C ALA A 185 -22.87 -10.53 4.19
N LYS A 186 -21.55 -10.30 4.29
CA LYS A 186 -20.69 -10.87 5.32
C LYS A 186 -20.70 -9.96 6.54
N THR A 187 -20.50 -10.53 7.75
CA THR A 187 -20.24 -9.68 8.92
C THR A 187 -18.89 -8.98 8.77
N THR A 188 -18.89 -7.65 8.86
CA THR A 188 -17.69 -6.84 8.66
C THR A 188 -17.17 -6.25 9.96
N ILE A 189 -15.87 -6.43 10.22
CA ILE A 189 -15.21 -6.01 11.47
C ILE A 189 -13.97 -5.19 11.15
N ALA A 190 -13.88 -3.96 11.65
CA ALA A 190 -12.63 -3.19 11.64
C ALA A 190 -11.86 -3.49 12.94
N LEU A 191 -10.69 -4.13 12.80
CA LEU A 191 -9.76 -4.35 13.91
C LEU A 191 -8.81 -3.16 14.02
N THR A 192 -9.23 -2.13 14.73
CA THR A 192 -8.53 -0.86 14.80
C THR A 192 -7.46 -0.86 15.88
N THR A 193 -6.23 -1.12 15.50
CA THR A 193 -5.06 -1.02 16.37
C THR A 193 -4.32 0.31 16.12
N GLY A 194 -4.13 1.13 17.17
CA GLY A 194 -3.43 2.42 17.05
C GLY A 194 -4.25 3.51 16.34
N LEU A 195 -3.74 4.07 15.25
CA LEU A 195 -4.34 5.24 14.60
C LEU A 195 -5.38 4.84 13.55
N ALA A 196 -6.59 5.39 13.67
CA ALA A 196 -7.63 5.36 12.65
C ALA A 196 -8.06 6.81 12.37
N LEU A 197 -7.40 7.45 11.41
CA LEU A 197 -7.53 8.88 11.15
C LEU A 197 -8.16 9.13 9.79
N GLY A 198 -8.99 10.16 9.67
CA GLY A 198 -9.57 10.59 8.39
C GLY A 198 -10.17 9.43 7.60
N GLY A 199 -9.69 9.20 6.39
CA GLY A 199 -10.10 8.07 5.54
C GLY A 199 -10.03 6.70 6.22
N GLY A 200 -9.12 6.51 7.19
CA GLY A 200 -9.06 5.28 8.00
C GLY A 200 -10.19 5.16 9.00
N LEU A 201 -10.62 6.26 9.59
CA LEU A 201 -11.83 6.27 10.40
C LEU A 201 -13.07 6.08 9.52
N GLU A 202 -13.12 6.69 8.34
CA GLU A 202 -14.18 6.51 7.36
C GLU A 202 -14.32 5.03 6.95
N LEU A 203 -13.18 4.35 6.71
CA LEU A 203 -13.13 2.91 6.44
C LEU A 203 -13.68 2.09 7.62
N ALA A 204 -13.25 2.38 8.85
CA ALA A 204 -13.74 1.68 10.04
C ALA A 204 -15.24 1.89 10.28
N LEU A 205 -15.77 3.05 9.90
CA LEU A 205 -17.20 3.36 10.06
C LEU A 205 -18.11 2.64 9.06
N CYS A 206 -17.55 2.08 7.98
CA CYS A 206 -18.30 1.25 7.03
C CYS A 206 -18.54 -0.17 7.53
N CYS A 207 -17.78 -0.62 8.53
CA CYS A 207 -17.93 -1.97 9.08
C CYS A 207 -19.09 -2.03 10.09
N ASP A 208 -19.67 -3.22 10.26
CA ASP A 208 -20.70 -3.49 11.29
C ASP A 208 -20.13 -3.28 12.70
N TYR A 209 -18.92 -3.79 12.92
CA TYR A 209 -18.25 -3.74 14.22
C TYR A 209 -16.88 -3.08 14.12
N ARG A 210 -16.51 -2.40 15.20
CA ARG A 210 -15.18 -1.79 15.40
C ARG A 210 -14.62 -2.31 16.70
N ILE A 211 -13.50 -3.04 16.63
CA ILE A 211 -12.79 -3.58 17.77
C ILE A 211 -11.48 -2.80 17.89
N GLY A 212 -11.32 -2.12 18.99
CA GLY A 212 -10.15 -1.30 19.26
C GLY A 212 -9.40 -1.70 20.52
N THR A 213 -8.19 -1.22 20.65
CA THR A 213 -7.38 -1.31 21.87
C THR A 213 -7.49 -0.02 22.67
N ARG A 214 -6.95 0.00 23.90
CA ARG A 214 -6.84 1.25 24.68
C ARG A 214 -5.96 2.31 24.02
N ARG A 215 -5.16 1.95 23.00
CA ARG A 215 -4.28 2.86 22.25
C ARG A 215 -4.93 3.37 20.95
N THR A 216 -6.10 2.88 20.62
CA THR A 216 -6.82 3.29 19.42
C THR A 216 -7.21 4.77 19.51
N GLN A 217 -6.93 5.50 18.47
CA GLN A 217 -7.30 6.91 18.35
C GLN A 217 -8.13 7.11 17.08
N PHE A 218 -9.34 7.58 17.25
CA PHE A 218 -10.27 7.97 16.20
C PHE A 218 -10.28 9.49 16.04
N ARG A 219 -9.94 10.02 14.85
CA ARG A 219 -9.94 11.45 14.59
C ARG A 219 -10.26 11.75 13.13
N PHE A 220 -10.89 12.91 12.93
CA PHE A 220 -10.98 13.58 11.63
C PHE A 220 -10.07 14.82 11.64
N PRO A 221 -8.80 14.69 11.19
CA PRO A 221 -7.86 15.80 11.18
C PRO A 221 -8.05 16.76 10.00
N GLU A 222 -8.96 16.46 9.07
CA GLU A 222 -9.16 17.12 7.78
C GLU A 222 -9.32 18.63 7.91
N THR A 223 -10.10 19.09 8.87
CA THR A 223 -10.33 20.53 9.08
C THR A 223 -9.07 21.28 9.51
N SER A 224 -8.10 20.58 10.10
CA SER A 224 -6.81 21.17 10.49
C SER A 224 -5.92 21.49 9.27
N ILE A 225 -6.21 20.91 8.12
CA ILE A 225 -5.50 21.13 6.86
C ILE A 225 -6.38 21.76 5.77
N GLY A 226 -7.56 22.28 6.15
CA GLY A 226 -8.44 23.04 5.27
C GLY A 226 -9.29 22.22 4.32
N ILE A 227 -9.50 20.92 4.60
CA ILE A 227 -10.38 20.02 3.84
C ILE A 227 -11.48 19.46 4.75
N TYR A 228 -12.34 18.62 4.23
CA TYR A 228 -13.38 17.89 4.99
C TYR A 228 -13.24 16.38 4.75
N PRO A 229 -13.82 15.51 5.63
CA PRO A 229 -13.83 14.07 5.43
C PRO A 229 -14.54 13.69 4.13
N GLY A 230 -13.78 13.23 3.14
CA GLY A 230 -14.23 13.07 1.75
C GLY A 230 -14.81 11.70 1.42
N LEU A 231 -14.61 10.67 2.27
CA LEU A 231 -15.06 9.30 2.04
C LEU A 231 -16.30 8.91 2.89
N GLY A 232 -17.10 9.91 3.30
CA GLY A 232 -18.37 9.72 4.01
C GLY A 232 -18.32 10.01 5.52
N GLY A 233 -17.18 10.49 6.04
CA GLY A 233 -17.01 10.84 7.44
C GLY A 233 -17.85 12.05 7.89
N SER A 234 -18.37 12.82 6.96
CA SER A 234 -19.36 13.86 7.24
C SER A 234 -20.78 13.32 7.49
N GLN A 235 -21.04 12.04 7.21
CA GLN A 235 -22.37 11.43 7.28
C GLN A 235 -22.44 10.23 8.23
N ARG A 236 -21.50 9.25 8.11
CA ARG A 236 -21.54 8.00 8.89
C ARG A 236 -21.50 8.21 10.41
N PRO A 237 -20.64 9.09 10.96
CA PRO A 237 -20.62 9.33 12.41
C PRO A 237 -21.98 9.76 12.95
N ALA A 238 -22.63 10.70 12.30
CA ALA A 238 -23.93 11.19 12.73
C ALA A 238 -25.04 10.12 12.66
N ARG A 239 -24.95 9.20 11.69
CA ARG A 239 -25.90 8.06 11.58
C ARG A 239 -25.66 7.00 12.65
N ILE A 240 -24.40 6.79 13.06
CA ILE A 240 -24.02 5.75 14.04
C ILE A 240 -24.21 6.25 15.47
N SER A 241 -23.78 7.49 15.78
CA SER A 241 -23.78 8.04 17.14
C SER A 241 -24.92 9.01 17.43
N GLY A 242 -25.73 9.36 16.43
CA GLY A 242 -26.71 10.43 16.52
C GLY A 242 -26.08 11.82 16.34
N ILE A 243 -26.94 12.82 16.24
CA ILE A 243 -26.56 14.25 16.22
C ILE A 243 -26.69 14.74 17.65
N PRO A 244 -25.68 15.45 18.21
CA PRO A 244 -25.75 16.02 19.55
C PRO A 244 -26.83 17.05 19.68
#